data_7d98e0c3f38b22523e0ba7772004512c
#
_entry.id   7d98e0c3f38b22523e0ba7772004512c
#
_cell.length_a   1.000
_cell.length_b   1.000
_cell.length_c   1.000
_cell.angle_alpha   90.00
_cell.angle_beta   90.00
_cell.angle_gamma   90.00
#
_symmetry.space_group_name_H-M   'P 1'
#
loop_
_entity.id
_entity.type
_entity.pdbx_description
1 polymer ?
#
loop_
_entity_poly.entity_id
_entity_poly.type
_entity_poly.pdbx_seq_one_letter_code
_entity_poly.pdbx_strand_id
1 'polypeptide(L)'
;MCYNYLRDIMEILADKLRPKKIDDIIGQKHLVGEGKILTNLVKNKKLFSMIFYGKPGIGKTSIATALVSELEMHYKFLNATVNNKSDFDTAIMEAKMYGDMVLIIDEIHRMNKDKQDLLLPYIENGTIILIGLTTSNPYHKINPAIRSRCQIFELHELSKEDIIDGLNKALPKLDNIKIDKDAIDYVANLASGDMRFALNLLEVAYYSSDKKITLEDIKKINNKPVFFHDKDGDGHYDVLSALQKSIRGSDVDASLHYLARLIEAEDLDSIYRRLSVIAYEDIGMANPGIGPRVMAAISAAELVGLPEARIPLGQIVVEMALSPKSNSSHLALDEAINDIRKGNTGNVPDNIKTSSPDYLYPHNYPNDWVKQNYMPKNLIGKKYYRPKNNKIEQSLNKLHEEMRNE
;
A
#
# COMPACT_ATOMS: atom_id res chain seq x y z
N MET A 1 8.59 -5.59 44.80
CA MET A 1 7.74 -4.38 44.69
C MET A 1 8.35 -3.33 43.73
N CYS A 2 9.59 -2.91 43.84
CA CYS A 2 10.20 -1.90 42.94
C CYS A 2 10.22 -2.30 41.44
N TYR A 3 10.37 -3.57 41.10
CA TYR A 3 10.46 -4.02 39.69
C TYR A 3 9.13 -3.89 38.93
N ASN A 4 8.00 -4.12 39.60
CA ASN A 4 6.68 -3.92 39.01
C ASN A 4 6.34 -2.44 38.87
N TYR A 5 6.75 -1.60 39.82
CA TYR A 5 6.55 -0.15 39.78
C TYR A 5 7.32 0.52 38.63
N LEU A 6 8.56 0.06 38.35
CA LEU A 6 9.34 0.54 37.19
C LEU A 6 8.78 0.07 35.84
N ARG A 7 8.13 -1.09 35.79
CA ARG A 7 7.49 -1.61 34.59
C ARG A 7 6.22 -0.83 34.23
N ASP A 8 5.44 -0.44 35.24
CA ASP A 8 4.23 0.39 35.05
C ASP A 8 4.56 1.83 34.59
N ILE A 9 5.74 2.35 34.95
CA ILE A 9 6.22 3.69 34.54
C ILE A 9 6.74 3.67 33.10
N MET A 10 7.19 2.52 32.58
CA MET A 10 7.79 2.40 31.24
C MET A 10 6.83 1.86 30.17
N GLU A 11 5.58 1.52 30.51
CA GLU A 11 4.63 1.01 29.54
C GLU A 11 3.96 2.18 28.81
N ILE A 12 4.19 2.26 27.50
CA ILE A 12 3.65 3.31 26.62
C ILE A 12 2.10 3.29 26.67
N LEU A 13 1.47 4.46 26.73
CA LEU A 13 0.02 4.63 26.78
C LEU A 13 -0.72 3.82 25.70
N ALA A 14 -0.18 3.79 24.49
CA ALA A 14 -0.73 3.01 23.38
C ALA A 14 -0.82 1.50 23.66
N ASP A 15 0.10 0.94 24.47
CA ASP A 15 0.07 -0.47 24.86
C ASP A 15 -0.88 -0.70 26.06
N LYS A 16 -0.91 0.22 27.02
CA LYS A 16 -1.88 0.18 28.14
C LYS A 16 -3.33 0.23 27.70
N LEU A 17 -3.58 0.90 26.58
CA LEU A 17 -4.92 1.10 26.01
C LEU A 17 -5.28 0.06 24.94
N ARG A 18 -4.42 -0.92 24.70
CA ARG A 18 -4.70 -1.92 23.68
C ARG A 18 -5.99 -2.68 24.00
N PRO A 19 -6.97 -2.68 23.10
CA PRO A 19 -8.24 -3.36 23.27
C PRO A 19 -8.05 -4.83 23.59
N LYS A 20 -8.81 -5.33 24.58
CA LYS A 20 -8.86 -6.76 24.96
C LYS A 20 -10.10 -7.45 24.41
N LYS A 21 -11.10 -6.68 24.01
CA LYS A 21 -12.35 -7.16 23.41
C LYS A 21 -12.54 -6.53 22.04
N ILE A 22 -13.25 -7.25 21.20
CA ILE A 22 -13.51 -6.79 19.83
C ILE A 22 -14.41 -5.54 19.82
N ASP A 23 -15.32 -5.41 20.79
CA ASP A 23 -16.21 -4.26 20.94
C ASP A 23 -15.49 -2.99 21.41
N ASP A 24 -14.26 -3.10 21.95
CA ASP A 24 -13.45 -1.95 22.35
C ASP A 24 -12.64 -1.37 21.18
N ILE A 25 -12.65 -2.03 20.02
CA ILE A 25 -11.94 -1.56 18.83
C ILE A 25 -12.52 -0.24 18.35
N ILE A 26 -11.63 0.69 18.07
CA ILE A 26 -11.99 2.02 17.56
C ILE A 26 -12.10 1.96 16.04
N GLY A 27 -13.16 2.56 15.50
CA GLY A 27 -13.42 2.54 14.06
C GLY A 27 -13.73 1.15 13.51
N GLN A 28 -13.31 0.88 12.28
CA GLN A 28 -13.45 -0.42 11.58
C GLN A 28 -14.89 -0.98 11.57
N LYS A 29 -15.89 -0.13 11.52
CA LYS A 29 -17.34 -0.47 11.60
C LYS A 29 -17.83 -1.44 10.51
N HIS A 30 -17.06 -1.65 9.46
CA HIS A 30 -17.35 -2.65 8.42
C HIS A 30 -16.99 -4.07 8.85
N LEU A 31 -16.06 -4.25 9.81
CA LEU A 31 -15.60 -5.54 10.34
C LEU A 31 -16.11 -5.82 11.76
N VAL A 32 -16.29 -4.76 12.57
CA VAL A 32 -16.61 -4.81 14.01
C VAL A 32 -17.95 -4.13 14.27
N GLY A 33 -18.74 -4.69 15.15
CA GLY A 33 -20.07 -4.23 15.54
C GLY A 33 -21.12 -5.32 15.40
N GLU A 34 -22.36 -5.02 15.78
CA GLU A 34 -23.47 -5.98 15.73
C GLU A 34 -23.67 -6.52 14.30
N GLY A 35 -23.72 -7.84 14.18
CA GLY A 35 -23.88 -8.54 12.89
C GLY A 35 -22.63 -8.54 11.99
N LYS A 36 -21.53 -7.92 12.40
CA LYS A 36 -20.29 -7.88 11.62
C LYS A 36 -19.46 -9.14 11.77
N ILE A 37 -18.57 -9.37 10.78
CA ILE A 37 -17.89 -10.64 10.62
C ILE A 37 -17.01 -10.98 11.84
N LEU A 38 -16.19 -10.05 12.33
CA LEU A 38 -15.27 -10.34 13.44
C LEU A 38 -16.03 -10.53 14.76
N THR A 39 -17.07 -9.73 15.02
CA THR A 39 -17.96 -9.90 16.18
C THR A 39 -18.68 -11.24 16.14
N ASN A 40 -19.15 -11.68 14.96
CA ASN A 40 -19.80 -12.97 14.82
C ASN A 40 -18.82 -14.13 15.02
N LEU A 41 -17.55 -14.01 14.60
CA LEU A 41 -16.52 -15.03 14.86
C LEU A 41 -16.30 -15.24 16.36
N VAL A 42 -16.16 -14.16 17.11
CA VAL A 42 -16.03 -14.21 18.58
C VAL A 42 -17.27 -14.85 19.21
N LYS A 43 -18.45 -14.40 18.81
CA LYS A 43 -19.73 -14.94 19.31
C LYS A 43 -19.89 -16.44 19.07
N ASN A 44 -19.42 -16.92 17.92
CA ASN A 44 -19.48 -18.35 17.57
C ASN A 44 -18.24 -19.16 18.05
N LYS A 45 -17.31 -18.53 18.77
CA LYS A 45 -16.05 -19.12 19.23
C LYS A 45 -15.27 -19.82 18.08
N LYS A 46 -15.22 -19.18 16.93
CA LYS A 46 -14.55 -19.70 15.73
C LYS A 46 -13.49 -18.70 15.28
N LEU A 47 -12.30 -19.20 14.95
CA LEU A 47 -11.22 -18.43 14.34
C LEU A 47 -10.67 -19.22 13.15
N PHE A 48 -10.23 -18.53 12.12
CA PHE A 48 -9.55 -19.08 10.95
C PHE A 48 -8.40 -18.20 10.54
N SER A 49 -7.51 -18.70 9.70
CA SER A 49 -6.36 -17.94 9.24
C SER A 49 -6.79 -16.72 8.44
N MET A 50 -6.18 -15.57 8.75
CA MET A 50 -6.55 -14.28 8.18
C MET A 50 -5.35 -13.34 8.01
N ILE A 51 -5.50 -12.37 7.14
CA ILE A 51 -4.51 -11.31 6.91
C ILE A 51 -5.22 -9.97 7.02
N PHE A 52 -4.75 -9.11 7.93
CA PHE A 52 -5.18 -7.73 8.05
C PHE A 52 -4.18 -6.81 7.36
N TYR A 53 -4.64 -5.98 6.43
CA TYR A 53 -3.79 -5.01 5.76
C TYR A 53 -4.36 -3.60 5.81
N GLY A 54 -3.48 -2.61 5.70
CA GLY A 54 -3.82 -1.19 5.72
C GLY A 54 -2.74 -0.35 6.38
N LYS A 55 -2.90 0.97 6.43
CA LYS A 55 -1.90 1.94 6.91
C LYS A 55 -1.43 1.64 8.35
N PRO A 56 -0.27 2.18 8.78
CA PRO A 56 0.15 2.12 10.18
C PRO A 56 -0.88 2.77 11.12
N GLY A 57 -0.90 2.37 12.39
CA GLY A 57 -1.69 3.03 13.45
C GLY A 57 -3.21 2.86 13.41
N ILE A 58 -3.77 2.15 12.41
CA ILE A 58 -5.24 2.00 12.23
C ILE A 58 -5.88 0.83 13.01
N GLY A 59 -5.09 0.09 13.84
CA GLY A 59 -5.64 -0.92 14.74
C GLY A 59 -5.44 -2.39 14.31
N LYS A 60 -4.58 -2.72 13.32
CA LYS A 60 -4.31 -4.12 12.90
C LYS A 60 -3.92 -5.03 14.06
N THR A 61 -2.91 -4.63 14.82
CA THR A 61 -2.43 -5.39 15.99
C THR A 61 -3.49 -5.46 17.08
N SER A 62 -4.23 -4.37 17.29
CA SER A 62 -5.31 -4.30 18.27
C SER A 62 -6.43 -5.30 17.99
N ILE A 63 -6.88 -5.41 16.73
CA ILE A 63 -7.87 -6.41 16.31
C ILE A 63 -7.34 -7.83 16.52
N ALA A 64 -6.11 -8.11 16.07
CA ALA A 64 -5.53 -9.44 16.21
C ALA A 64 -5.43 -9.87 17.67
N THR A 65 -4.95 -8.98 18.56
CA THR A 65 -4.82 -9.26 19.99
C THR A 65 -6.18 -9.35 20.69
N ALA A 66 -7.15 -8.51 20.33
CA ALA A 66 -8.50 -8.58 20.88
C ALA A 66 -9.18 -9.92 20.55
N LEU A 67 -9.09 -10.38 19.29
CA LEU A 67 -9.64 -11.67 18.87
C LEU A 67 -9.09 -12.84 19.69
N VAL A 68 -7.78 -12.94 19.83
CA VAL A 68 -7.18 -14.05 20.58
C VAL A 68 -7.41 -13.96 22.07
N SER A 69 -7.45 -12.74 22.63
CA SER A 69 -7.71 -12.52 24.06
C SER A 69 -9.15 -12.87 24.43
N GLU A 70 -10.13 -12.43 23.63
CA GLU A 70 -11.54 -12.67 23.90
C GLU A 70 -11.96 -14.12 23.65
N LEU A 71 -11.28 -14.81 22.73
CA LEU A 71 -11.45 -16.24 22.48
C LEU A 71 -10.63 -17.14 23.42
N GLU A 72 -9.83 -16.54 24.32
CA GLU A 72 -8.95 -17.23 25.28
C GLU A 72 -8.00 -18.24 24.59
N MET A 73 -7.55 -17.93 23.38
CA MET A 73 -6.68 -18.81 22.61
C MET A 73 -5.21 -18.62 22.96
N HIS A 74 -4.46 -19.71 22.96
CA HIS A 74 -3.00 -19.63 23.02
C HIS A 74 -2.46 -18.96 21.75
N TYR A 75 -1.63 -17.94 21.92
CA TYR A 75 -1.04 -17.26 20.78
C TYR A 75 0.43 -16.93 21.00
N LYS A 76 1.16 -16.84 19.90
CA LYS A 76 2.51 -16.33 19.85
C LYS A 76 2.57 -15.15 18.87
N PHE A 77 3.24 -14.07 19.30
CA PHE A 77 3.42 -12.88 18.48
C PHE A 77 4.86 -12.86 17.94
N LEU A 78 5.02 -12.82 16.61
CA LEU A 78 6.31 -12.67 15.94
C LEU A 78 6.28 -11.45 15.03
N ASN A 79 7.45 -10.84 14.85
CA ASN A 79 7.64 -9.77 13.87
C ASN A 79 8.62 -10.26 12.78
N ALA A 80 8.19 -10.20 11.53
CA ALA A 80 8.97 -10.73 10.40
C ALA A 80 10.33 -10.03 10.19
N THR A 81 10.49 -8.81 10.70
CA THR A 81 11.74 -8.03 10.58
C THR A 81 12.76 -8.32 11.66
N VAL A 82 12.30 -8.75 12.84
CA VAL A 82 13.14 -8.92 14.03
C VAL A 82 13.42 -10.41 14.29
N ASN A 83 12.39 -11.25 14.16
CA ASN A 83 12.49 -12.66 14.51
C ASN A 83 13.21 -13.47 13.41
N ASN A 84 14.11 -14.33 13.86
CA ASN A 84 14.90 -15.22 13.00
C ASN A 84 14.18 -16.56 12.73
N LYS A 85 14.79 -17.46 11.96
CA LYS A 85 14.21 -18.77 11.65
C LYS A 85 13.97 -19.64 12.89
N SER A 86 14.88 -19.59 13.87
CA SER A 86 14.78 -20.37 15.12
C SER A 86 13.55 -19.99 15.95
N ASP A 87 13.13 -18.70 15.89
CA ASP A 87 11.92 -18.24 16.59
C ASP A 87 10.66 -18.84 15.97
N PHE A 88 10.62 -18.94 14.64
CA PHE A 88 9.55 -19.60 13.90
C PHE A 88 9.51 -21.10 14.17
N ASP A 89 10.66 -21.78 14.16
CA ASP A 89 10.77 -23.19 14.49
C ASP A 89 10.29 -23.47 15.91
N THR A 90 10.63 -22.62 16.87
CA THR A 90 10.15 -22.70 18.26
C THR A 90 8.63 -22.53 18.33
N ALA A 91 8.06 -21.54 17.62
CA ALA A 91 6.61 -21.35 17.56
C ALA A 91 5.88 -22.57 16.97
N ILE A 92 6.46 -23.16 15.93
CA ILE A 92 5.91 -24.38 15.32
C ILE A 92 5.97 -25.56 16.29
N MET A 93 7.06 -25.72 17.07
CA MET A 93 7.17 -26.76 18.09
C MET A 93 6.11 -26.58 19.20
N GLU A 94 5.96 -25.35 19.69
CA GLU A 94 4.91 -25.03 20.68
C GLU A 94 3.51 -25.37 20.14
N ALA A 95 3.22 -25.00 18.88
CA ALA A 95 1.95 -25.32 18.24
C ALA A 95 1.68 -26.84 18.15
N LYS A 96 2.73 -27.64 17.88
CA LYS A 96 2.62 -29.11 17.88
C LYS A 96 2.37 -29.69 19.26
N MET A 97 2.86 -29.05 20.32
CA MET A 97 2.70 -29.53 21.70
C MET A 97 1.34 -29.20 22.27
N TYR A 98 0.83 -28.01 22.01
CA TYR A 98 -0.40 -27.50 22.62
C TYR A 98 -1.64 -27.65 21.72
N GLY A 99 -1.46 -27.82 20.40
CA GLY A 99 -2.56 -27.77 19.43
C GLY A 99 -3.16 -26.36 19.29
N ASP A 100 -3.93 -26.13 18.25
CA ASP A 100 -4.78 -24.94 18.01
C ASP A 100 -4.15 -23.58 18.42
N MET A 101 -2.86 -23.39 18.12
CA MET A 101 -2.16 -22.15 18.46
C MET A 101 -2.38 -21.09 17.39
N VAL A 102 -2.63 -19.86 17.82
CA VAL A 102 -2.66 -18.71 16.93
C VAL A 102 -1.25 -18.11 16.78
N LEU A 103 -0.77 -18.01 15.57
CA LEU A 103 0.48 -17.33 15.25
C LEU A 103 0.19 -15.98 14.63
N ILE A 104 0.42 -14.89 15.40
CA ILE A 104 0.31 -13.52 14.91
C ILE A 104 1.66 -13.11 14.35
N ILE A 105 1.73 -12.73 13.06
CA ILE A 105 2.96 -12.29 12.41
C ILE A 105 2.79 -10.85 11.95
N ASP A 106 3.52 -9.94 12.59
CA ASP A 106 3.58 -8.54 12.16
C ASP A 106 4.56 -8.37 10.99
N GLU A 107 4.24 -7.44 10.09
CA GLU A 107 4.99 -7.17 8.86
C GLU A 107 5.23 -8.43 7.99
N ILE A 108 4.24 -9.32 7.91
CA ILE A 108 4.34 -10.62 7.23
C ILE A 108 4.88 -10.50 5.79
N HIS A 109 4.65 -9.38 5.11
CA HIS A 109 5.16 -9.11 3.76
C HIS A 109 6.68 -9.01 3.67
N ARG A 110 7.38 -8.87 4.81
CA ARG A 110 8.85 -8.85 4.90
C ARG A 110 9.47 -10.23 5.08
N MET A 111 8.66 -11.26 5.26
CA MET A 111 9.15 -12.63 5.25
C MET A 111 9.63 -13.03 3.85
N ASN A 112 10.82 -13.62 3.77
CA ASN A 112 11.26 -14.26 2.54
C ASN A 112 10.37 -15.47 2.20
N LYS A 113 10.42 -15.92 0.95
CA LYS A 113 9.58 -17.01 0.45
C LYS A 113 9.76 -18.29 1.25
N ASP A 114 10.99 -18.64 1.60
CA ASP A 114 11.31 -19.88 2.34
C ASP A 114 10.67 -19.91 3.74
N LYS A 115 10.67 -18.77 4.44
CA LYS A 115 9.97 -18.65 5.73
C LYS A 115 8.45 -18.74 5.58
N GLN A 116 7.91 -18.19 4.50
CA GLN A 116 6.48 -18.30 4.21
C GLN A 116 6.10 -19.76 3.89
N ASP A 117 6.90 -20.43 3.09
CA ASP A 117 6.67 -21.83 2.70
C ASP A 117 6.77 -22.80 3.91
N LEU A 118 7.63 -22.48 4.90
CA LEU A 118 7.75 -23.25 6.15
C LEU A 118 6.44 -23.33 6.94
N LEU A 119 5.59 -22.32 6.87
CA LEU A 119 4.32 -22.27 7.63
C LEU A 119 3.18 -23.01 6.94
N LEU A 120 3.26 -23.22 5.62
CA LEU A 120 2.15 -23.79 4.82
C LEU A 120 1.62 -25.12 5.35
N PRO A 121 2.45 -26.15 5.66
CA PRO A 121 1.94 -27.43 6.14
C PRO A 121 1.14 -27.31 7.44
N TYR A 122 1.50 -26.38 8.31
CA TYR A 122 0.87 -26.18 9.63
C TYR A 122 -0.40 -25.34 9.56
N ILE A 123 -0.52 -24.48 8.56
CA ILE A 123 -1.76 -23.77 8.26
C ILE A 123 -2.77 -24.72 7.59
N GLU A 124 -2.28 -25.59 6.68
CA GLU A 124 -3.12 -26.57 5.96
C GLU A 124 -3.76 -27.61 6.87
N ASN A 125 -2.99 -28.14 7.82
CA ASN A 125 -3.48 -29.18 8.74
C ASN A 125 -4.15 -28.60 10.00
N GLY A 126 -4.27 -27.25 10.11
CA GLY A 126 -4.91 -26.59 11.23
C GLY A 126 -4.10 -26.54 12.53
N THR A 127 -2.84 -27.00 12.55
CA THR A 127 -1.96 -26.90 13.74
C THR A 127 -1.70 -25.44 14.11
N ILE A 128 -1.65 -24.55 13.12
CA ILE A 128 -1.47 -23.10 13.29
C ILE A 128 -2.63 -22.36 12.62
N ILE A 129 -3.27 -21.49 13.37
CA ILE A 129 -4.14 -20.43 12.82
C ILE A 129 -3.29 -19.19 12.64
N LEU A 130 -3.10 -18.77 11.38
CA LEU A 130 -2.27 -17.61 11.06
C LEU A 130 -3.08 -16.33 11.10
N ILE A 131 -2.59 -15.30 11.82
CA ILE A 131 -3.04 -13.91 11.69
C ILE A 131 -1.86 -13.08 11.17
N GLY A 132 -1.87 -12.78 9.88
CA GLY A 132 -0.84 -11.93 9.26
C GLY A 132 -1.24 -10.47 9.31
N LEU A 133 -0.30 -9.59 9.71
CA LEU A 133 -0.47 -8.14 9.70
C LEU A 133 0.48 -7.53 8.68
N THR A 134 0.01 -6.58 7.89
CA THR A 134 0.84 -5.94 6.86
C THR A 134 0.37 -4.52 6.54
N THR A 135 1.32 -3.66 6.22
CA THR A 135 1.04 -2.33 5.65
C THR A 135 0.95 -2.35 4.13
N SER A 136 1.48 -3.39 3.49
CA SER A 136 1.49 -3.54 2.03
C SER A 136 0.29 -4.33 1.53
N ASN A 137 -0.12 -4.09 0.28
CA ASN A 137 -1.16 -4.89 -0.37
C ASN A 137 -0.73 -6.37 -0.43
N PRO A 138 -1.47 -7.30 0.20
CA PRO A 138 -1.09 -8.70 0.30
C PRO A 138 -1.03 -9.42 -1.06
N TYR A 139 -1.77 -8.93 -2.05
CA TYR A 139 -1.78 -9.56 -3.39
C TYR A 139 -0.45 -9.47 -4.12
N HIS A 140 0.42 -8.52 -3.75
CA HIS A 140 1.73 -8.33 -4.39
C HIS A 140 2.90 -8.89 -3.60
N LYS A 141 2.78 -9.01 -2.29
CA LYS A 141 3.93 -9.28 -1.40
C LYS A 141 3.84 -10.61 -0.65
N ILE A 142 2.66 -11.21 -0.54
CA ILE A 142 2.46 -12.47 0.19
C ILE A 142 2.30 -13.62 -0.80
N ASN A 143 2.95 -14.75 -0.48
CA ASN A 143 2.89 -15.98 -1.28
C ASN A 143 1.42 -16.35 -1.60
N PRO A 144 1.08 -16.59 -2.88
CA PRO A 144 -0.25 -17.02 -3.29
C PRO A 144 -0.79 -18.24 -2.51
N ALA A 145 0.09 -19.16 -2.13
CA ALA A 145 -0.29 -20.34 -1.35
C ALA A 145 -0.78 -19.99 0.06
N ILE A 146 -0.17 -19.02 0.75
CA ILE A 146 -0.68 -18.51 2.04
C ILE A 146 -1.99 -17.75 1.83
N ARG A 147 -2.04 -16.87 0.81
CA ARG A 147 -3.24 -16.07 0.54
C ARG A 147 -4.48 -16.90 0.26
N SER A 148 -4.33 -18.03 -0.44
CA SER A 148 -5.45 -18.93 -0.74
C SER A 148 -6.02 -19.64 0.50
N ARG A 149 -5.28 -19.65 1.61
CA ARG A 149 -5.65 -20.28 2.89
C ARG A 149 -6.05 -19.28 3.97
N CYS A 150 -5.96 -17.99 3.67
CA CYS A 150 -6.30 -16.92 4.59
C CYS A 150 -7.44 -16.07 4.05
N GLN A 151 -8.33 -15.64 4.94
CA GLN A 151 -9.27 -14.57 4.61
C GLN A 151 -8.56 -13.22 4.70
N ILE A 152 -8.69 -12.38 3.69
CA ILE A 152 -8.01 -11.08 3.64
C ILE A 152 -9.02 -9.98 4.02
N PHE A 153 -8.63 -9.16 5.00
CA PHE A 153 -9.43 -8.03 5.48
C PHE A 153 -8.65 -6.73 5.32
N GLU A 154 -9.25 -5.78 4.63
CA GLU A 154 -8.76 -4.41 4.58
C GLU A 154 -9.23 -3.63 5.79
N LEU A 155 -8.31 -2.93 6.45
CA LEU A 155 -8.65 -1.96 7.48
C LEU A 155 -8.64 -0.56 6.87
N HIS A 156 -9.67 0.19 7.17
CA HIS A 156 -9.81 1.57 6.72
C HIS A 156 -9.09 2.53 7.66
N GLU A 157 -8.73 3.69 7.14
CA GLU A 157 -8.20 4.78 7.94
C GLU A 157 -9.23 5.20 8.99
N LEU A 158 -8.74 5.56 10.17
CA LEU A 158 -9.61 6.06 11.23
C LEU A 158 -10.06 7.48 10.89
N SER A 159 -11.35 7.75 11.06
CA SER A 159 -11.88 9.10 10.91
C SER A 159 -11.39 10.00 12.05
N LYS A 160 -11.54 11.32 11.88
CA LYS A 160 -11.26 12.28 12.96
C LYS A 160 -12.06 11.97 14.21
N GLU A 161 -13.32 11.59 14.05
CA GLU A 161 -14.24 11.22 15.12
C GLU A 161 -13.78 9.95 15.83
N ASP A 162 -13.28 8.96 15.10
CA ASP A 162 -12.70 7.73 15.68
C ASP A 162 -11.46 8.05 16.53
N ILE A 163 -10.59 8.96 16.05
CA ILE A 163 -9.41 9.40 16.81
C ILE A 163 -9.84 10.14 18.09
N ILE A 164 -10.82 11.06 18.00
CA ILE A 164 -11.36 11.78 19.17
C ILE A 164 -11.95 10.81 20.19
N ASP A 165 -12.72 9.80 19.74
CA ASP A 165 -13.27 8.76 20.62
C ASP A 165 -12.15 8.00 21.33
N GLY A 166 -11.10 7.61 20.60
CA GLY A 166 -9.92 6.95 21.18
C GLY A 166 -9.19 7.79 22.22
N LEU A 167 -8.97 9.08 21.91
CA LEU A 167 -8.36 10.01 22.86
C LEU A 167 -9.20 10.18 24.12
N ASN A 168 -10.53 10.32 23.98
CA ASN A 168 -11.44 10.41 25.13
C ASN A 168 -11.43 9.14 25.99
N LYS A 169 -11.32 7.95 25.40
CA LYS A 169 -11.15 6.68 26.12
C LYS A 169 -9.79 6.57 26.83
N ALA A 170 -8.78 7.33 26.39
CA ALA A 170 -7.46 7.37 26.99
C ALA A 170 -7.39 8.24 28.26
N LEU A 171 -8.13 9.35 28.32
CA LEU A 171 -8.08 10.33 29.41
C LEU A 171 -8.25 9.74 30.82
N PRO A 172 -9.18 8.79 31.10
CA PRO A 172 -9.27 8.16 32.39
C PRO A 172 -8.02 7.40 32.86
N LYS A 173 -7.15 7.01 31.94
CA LYS A 173 -5.88 6.33 32.22
C LYS A 173 -4.73 7.31 32.51
N LEU A 174 -4.97 8.60 32.29
CA LEU A 174 -4.06 9.71 32.53
C LEU A 174 -4.58 10.58 33.72
N ASP A 175 -4.96 9.95 34.82
CA ASP A 175 -5.44 10.60 36.06
C ASP A 175 -6.54 11.63 35.79
N ASN A 176 -7.35 11.43 34.74
CA ASN A 176 -8.44 12.33 34.33
C ASN A 176 -7.94 13.78 34.06
N ILE A 177 -6.74 13.95 33.52
CA ILE A 177 -6.23 15.27 33.17
C ILE A 177 -7.23 16.00 32.25
N LYS A 178 -7.41 17.28 32.48
CA LYS A 178 -8.27 18.11 31.63
C LYS A 178 -7.52 18.47 30.34
N ILE A 179 -8.18 18.34 29.21
CA ILE A 179 -7.68 18.77 27.90
C ILE A 179 -8.71 19.69 27.24
N ASP A 180 -8.26 20.72 26.60
CA ASP A 180 -9.13 21.62 25.84
C ASP A 180 -9.67 20.92 24.59
N LYS A 181 -10.92 21.22 24.24
CA LYS A 181 -11.55 20.64 23.05
C LYS A 181 -10.75 20.95 21.79
N ASP A 182 -10.26 22.18 21.65
CA ASP A 182 -9.45 22.60 20.51
C ASP A 182 -8.10 21.84 20.45
N ALA A 183 -7.55 21.45 21.60
CA ALA A 183 -6.34 20.62 21.66
C ALA A 183 -6.61 19.19 21.19
N ILE A 184 -7.75 18.58 21.62
CA ILE A 184 -8.17 17.26 21.11
C ILE A 184 -8.39 17.30 19.60
N ASP A 185 -9.13 18.28 19.12
CA ASP A 185 -9.41 18.47 17.69
C ASP A 185 -8.12 18.63 16.87
N TYR A 186 -7.15 19.36 17.43
CA TYR A 186 -5.85 19.57 16.82
C TYR A 186 -5.01 18.28 16.77
N VAL A 187 -4.96 17.51 17.88
CA VAL A 187 -4.29 16.20 17.93
C VAL A 187 -4.92 15.24 16.92
N ALA A 188 -6.25 15.18 16.83
CA ALA A 188 -6.95 14.33 15.89
C ALA A 188 -6.65 14.71 14.44
N ASN A 189 -6.56 15.99 14.12
CA ASN A 189 -6.17 16.47 12.80
C ASN A 189 -4.71 16.11 12.47
N LEU A 190 -3.77 16.27 13.43
CA LEU A 190 -2.37 15.89 13.27
C LEU A 190 -2.19 14.39 13.05
N ALA A 191 -2.97 13.57 13.76
CA ALA A 191 -2.83 12.11 13.75
C ALA A 191 -3.13 11.48 12.39
N SER A 192 -3.90 12.14 11.54
CA SER A 192 -4.13 11.68 10.15
C SER A 192 -4.60 10.22 10.06
N GLY A 193 -5.46 9.78 10.98
CA GLY A 193 -5.93 8.39 11.04
C GLY A 193 -4.99 7.43 11.78
N ASP A 194 -3.84 7.89 12.29
CA ASP A 194 -2.92 7.10 13.11
C ASP A 194 -3.20 7.29 14.61
N MET A 195 -3.89 6.31 15.22
CA MET A 195 -4.20 6.33 16.66
C MET A 195 -2.94 6.24 17.51
N ARG A 196 -1.90 5.53 17.09
CA ARG A 196 -0.65 5.40 17.85
C ARG A 196 0.04 6.75 17.97
N PHE A 197 0.09 7.49 16.86
CA PHE A 197 0.62 8.86 16.86
C PHE A 197 -0.20 9.77 17.78
N ALA A 198 -1.55 9.72 17.73
CA ALA A 198 -2.43 10.49 18.57
C ALA A 198 -2.20 10.23 20.07
N LEU A 199 -2.11 8.96 20.45
CA LEU A 199 -1.88 8.55 21.84
C LEU A 199 -0.48 8.95 22.33
N ASN A 200 0.56 8.78 21.51
CA ASN A 200 1.91 9.21 21.86
C ASN A 200 1.98 10.73 22.06
N LEU A 201 1.34 11.51 21.21
CA LEU A 201 1.31 12.97 21.34
C LEU A 201 0.55 13.40 22.60
N LEU A 202 -0.57 12.74 22.92
CA LEU A 202 -1.32 12.95 24.15
C LEU A 202 -0.48 12.61 25.39
N GLU A 203 0.26 11.49 25.36
CA GLU A 203 1.13 11.05 26.45
C GLU A 203 2.26 12.05 26.72
N VAL A 204 2.93 12.52 25.65
CA VAL A 204 3.97 13.56 25.78
C VAL A 204 3.37 14.85 26.35
N ALA A 205 2.19 15.26 25.88
CA ALA A 205 1.50 16.44 26.41
C ALA A 205 1.12 16.29 27.89
N TYR A 206 0.69 15.09 28.30
CA TYR A 206 0.38 14.79 29.69
C TYR A 206 1.59 14.99 30.60
N TYR A 207 2.75 14.42 30.23
CA TYR A 207 3.98 14.56 31.03
C TYR A 207 4.62 15.94 30.96
N SER A 208 4.24 16.77 29.97
CA SER A 208 4.77 18.12 29.78
C SER A 208 3.88 19.22 30.37
N SER A 209 2.68 18.88 30.87
CA SER A 209 1.68 19.84 31.37
C SER A 209 1.35 19.58 32.84
N ASP A 210 1.23 20.64 33.66
CA ASP A 210 1.03 20.49 35.11
C ASP A 210 -0.40 20.04 35.52
N LYS A 211 -1.43 20.61 34.90
CA LYS A 211 -2.86 20.40 35.33
C LYS A 211 -3.85 20.29 34.19
N LYS A 212 -3.53 20.83 33.04
CA LYS A 212 -4.41 20.93 31.87
C LYS A 212 -3.60 20.98 30.60
N ILE A 213 -4.00 20.23 29.60
CA ILE A 213 -3.39 20.26 28.27
C ILE A 213 -4.11 21.31 27.42
N THR A 214 -3.38 22.30 26.94
CA THR A 214 -3.89 23.34 26.06
C THR A 214 -3.44 23.14 24.62
N LEU A 215 -4.08 23.84 23.68
CA LEU A 215 -3.67 23.84 22.28
C LEU A 215 -2.22 24.34 22.09
N GLU A 216 -1.79 25.31 22.92
CA GLU A 216 -0.42 25.82 22.87
C GLU A 216 0.61 24.78 23.30
N ASP A 217 0.28 23.95 24.29
CA ASP A 217 1.17 22.86 24.73
C ASP A 217 1.38 21.85 23.60
N ILE A 218 0.30 21.47 22.91
CA ILE A 218 0.40 20.56 21.76
C ILE A 218 1.24 21.17 20.63
N LYS A 219 1.05 22.48 20.34
CA LYS A 219 1.83 23.18 19.31
C LYS A 219 3.32 23.30 19.64
N LYS A 220 3.67 23.45 20.93
CA LYS A 220 5.07 23.46 21.38
C LYS A 220 5.75 22.09 21.19
N ILE A 221 5.01 21.02 21.43
CA ILE A 221 5.53 19.65 21.27
C ILE A 221 5.68 19.30 19.81
N ASN A 222 4.74 19.72 18.96
CA ASN A 222 4.76 19.45 17.53
C ASN A 222 4.82 20.73 16.72
N ASN A 223 6.05 21.19 16.45
CA ASN A 223 6.34 22.39 15.66
C ASN A 223 6.15 22.19 14.14
N LYS A 224 5.74 21.00 13.67
CA LYS A 224 5.42 20.81 12.25
C LYS A 224 4.16 21.63 11.92
N PRO A 225 4.18 22.47 10.87
CA PRO A 225 2.98 23.13 10.42
C PRO A 225 1.94 22.05 10.07
N VAL A 226 0.72 22.24 10.58
CA VAL A 226 -0.41 21.42 10.16
C VAL A 226 -0.74 21.85 8.74
N PHE A 227 -0.15 21.18 7.76
CA PHE A 227 -0.73 21.21 6.43
C PHE A 227 -2.08 20.50 6.55
N PHE A 228 -3.15 21.27 6.50
CA PHE A 228 -4.49 20.73 6.39
C PHE A 228 -4.54 19.87 5.12
N HIS A 229 -4.25 18.57 5.28
CA HIS A 229 -4.87 17.62 4.43
C HIS A 229 -6.34 17.61 4.86
N ASP A 230 -7.21 18.11 3.98
CA ASP A 230 -8.62 17.79 4.04
C ASP A 230 -8.71 16.27 4.09
N LYS A 231 -9.00 15.75 5.30
CA LYS A 231 -8.93 14.32 5.63
C LYS A 231 -10.21 13.56 5.35
N ASP A 232 -11.10 14.13 4.61
CA ASP A 232 -12.06 13.37 3.85
C ASP A 232 -11.26 12.74 2.72
N GLY A 233 -11.22 11.41 2.61
CA GLY A 233 -10.31 10.65 1.73
C GLY A 233 -10.21 11.12 0.27
N ASP A 234 -11.00 12.08 -0.15
CA ASP A 234 -11.00 12.77 -1.42
C ASP A 234 -9.82 13.73 -1.57
N GLY A 235 -9.41 14.48 -0.52
CA GLY A 235 -8.39 15.52 -0.64
C GLY A 235 -7.00 15.00 -1.02
N HIS A 236 -6.57 13.85 -0.50
CA HIS A 236 -5.27 13.26 -0.83
C HIS A 236 -5.27 12.68 -2.26
N TYR A 237 -6.33 11.95 -2.63
CA TYR A 237 -6.51 11.45 -4.00
C TYR A 237 -6.65 12.60 -5.00
N ASP A 238 -7.27 13.70 -4.60
CA ASP A 238 -7.38 14.91 -5.43
C ASP A 238 -6.02 15.56 -5.68
N VAL A 239 -5.13 15.63 -4.70
CA VAL A 239 -3.76 16.16 -4.89
C VAL A 239 -2.95 15.26 -5.83
N LEU A 240 -3.02 13.93 -5.68
CA LEU A 240 -2.38 12.97 -6.59
C LEU A 240 -2.97 13.07 -8.01
N SER A 241 -4.29 13.24 -8.12
CA SER A 241 -4.99 13.45 -9.39
C SER A 241 -4.60 14.79 -10.02
N ALA A 242 -4.47 15.85 -9.20
CA ALA A 242 -4.04 17.17 -9.66
C ALA A 242 -2.59 17.15 -10.15
N LEU A 243 -1.67 16.46 -9.45
CA LEU A 243 -0.31 16.23 -9.93
C LEU A 243 -0.29 15.55 -11.30
N GLN A 244 -1.05 14.47 -11.48
CA GLN A 244 -1.14 13.80 -12.78
C GLN A 244 -1.72 14.71 -13.86
N LYS A 245 -2.83 15.41 -13.55
CA LYS A 245 -3.51 16.30 -14.52
C LYS A 245 -2.65 17.50 -14.93
N SER A 246 -1.90 18.07 -13.99
CA SER A 246 -0.99 19.19 -14.27
C SER A 246 0.19 18.76 -15.14
N ILE A 247 0.82 17.60 -14.87
CA ILE A 247 1.87 17.04 -15.72
C ILE A 247 1.29 16.71 -17.11
N ARG A 248 0.13 16.08 -17.18
CA ARG A 248 -0.59 15.78 -18.44
C ARG A 248 -0.92 17.04 -19.22
N GLY A 249 -1.33 18.11 -18.52
CA GLY A 249 -1.61 19.42 -19.08
C GLY A 249 -0.38 20.27 -19.39
N SER A 250 0.83 19.78 -19.09
CA SER A 250 2.11 20.48 -19.29
C SER A 250 2.22 21.80 -18.50
N ASP A 251 1.54 21.88 -17.35
CA ASP A 251 1.67 22.99 -16.40
C ASP A 251 2.76 22.65 -15.38
N VAL A 252 3.95 23.22 -15.56
CA VAL A 252 5.13 22.94 -14.73
C VAL A 252 4.93 23.47 -13.32
N ASP A 253 4.41 24.68 -13.17
CA ASP A 253 4.29 25.35 -11.86
C ASP A 253 3.23 24.66 -11.00
N ALA A 254 2.08 24.31 -11.58
CA ALA A 254 1.06 23.52 -10.90
C ALA A 254 1.60 22.11 -10.53
N SER A 255 2.37 21.47 -11.40
CA SER A 255 2.98 20.16 -11.12
C SER A 255 3.93 20.23 -9.92
N LEU A 256 4.77 21.25 -9.86
CA LEU A 256 5.67 21.47 -8.73
C LEU A 256 4.92 21.81 -7.44
N HIS A 257 3.85 22.60 -7.53
CA HIS A 257 3.00 22.91 -6.37
C HIS A 257 2.38 21.65 -5.76
N TYR A 258 1.76 20.79 -6.58
CA TYR A 258 1.15 19.56 -6.08
C TYR A 258 2.19 18.54 -5.63
N LEU A 259 3.36 18.46 -6.29
CA LEU A 259 4.49 17.67 -5.80
C LEU A 259 4.94 18.12 -4.42
N ALA A 260 5.11 19.45 -4.21
CA ALA A 260 5.51 20.00 -2.92
C ALA A 260 4.51 19.65 -1.82
N ARG A 261 3.20 19.74 -2.09
CA ARG A 261 2.16 19.32 -1.12
C ARG A 261 2.28 17.85 -0.71
N LEU A 262 2.60 16.94 -1.65
CA LEU A 262 2.78 15.52 -1.37
C LEU A 262 4.10 15.25 -0.63
N ILE A 263 5.16 15.99 -0.93
CA ILE A 263 6.46 15.90 -0.22
C ILE A 263 6.31 16.36 1.23
N GLU A 264 5.63 17.49 1.47
CA GLU A 264 5.35 17.96 2.83
C GLU A 264 4.45 17.00 3.64
N ALA A 265 3.63 16.20 2.92
CA ALA A 265 2.88 15.12 3.51
C ALA A 265 3.72 13.86 3.79
N GLU A 266 4.98 13.84 3.40
CA GLU A 266 5.91 12.71 3.49
C GLU A 266 5.38 11.42 2.78
N ASP A 267 4.47 11.57 1.78
CA ASP A 267 3.89 10.44 1.04
C ASP A 267 4.68 10.10 -0.22
N LEU A 268 5.93 9.72 -0.04
CA LEU A 268 6.85 9.38 -1.13
C LEU A 268 6.36 8.16 -1.93
N ASP A 269 5.76 7.17 -1.29
CA ASP A 269 5.26 5.96 -1.96
C ASP A 269 4.19 6.27 -3.01
N SER A 270 3.25 7.16 -2.69
CA SER A 270 2.21 7.56 -3.65
C SER A 270 2.78 8.42 -4.78
N ILE A 271 3.76 9.29 -4.48
CA ILE A 271 4.50 10.05 -5.50
C ILE A 271 5.17 9.08 -6.48
N TYR A 272 5.95 8.11 -6.01
CA TYR A 272 6.69 7.16 -6.83
C TYR A 272 5.78 6.37 -7.77
N ARG A 273 4.69 5.82 -7.22
CA ARG A 273 3.69 5.09 -8.02
C ARG A 273 3.06 5.98 -9.07
N ARG A 274 2.68 7.21 -8.71
CA ARG A 274 2.01 8.13 -9.61
C ARG A 274 2.92 8.57 -10.74
N LEU A 275 4.17 8.96 -10.46
CA LEU A 275 5.13 9.34 -11.48
C LEU A 275 5.43 8.19 -12.44
N SER A 276 5.56 6.96 -11.93
CA SER A 276 5.72 5.76 -12.78
C SER A 276 4.54 5.57 -13.73
N VAL A 277 3.31 5.71 -13.26
CA VAL A 277 2.12 5.61 -14.11
C VAL A 277 2.12 6.70 -15.19
N ILE A 278 2.33 7.96 -14.81
CA ILE A 278 2.31 9.11 -15.74
C ILE A 278 3.36 8.94 -16.85
N ALA A 279 4.55 8.40 -16.50
CA ALA A 279 5.64 8.22 -17.46
C ALA A 279 5.24 7.31 -18.64
N TYR A 280 4.48 6.25 -18.39
CA TYR A 280 4.07 5.28 -19.40
C TYR A 280 2.66 5.52 -19.95
N GLU A 281 1.74 6.07 -19.14
CA GLU A 281 0.37 6.35 -19.55
C GLU A 281 0.24 7.65 -20.36
N ASP A 282 0.82 8.76 -19.86
CA ASP A 282 0.59 10.09 -20.40
C ASP A 282 1.70 10.57 -21.35
N ILE A 283 2.96 10.24 -21.06
CA ILE A 283 4.10 10.62 -21.88
C ILE A 283 4.40 9.53 -22.90
N GLY A 284 4.56 8.29 -22.44
CA GLY A 284 4.65 7.08 -23.25
C GLY A 284 5.59 7.22 -24.46
N MET A 285 5.05 6.92 -25.63
CA MET A 285 5.80 6.90 -26.89
C MET A 285 6.22 8.29 -27.41
N ALA A 286 5.72 9.38 -26.81
CA ALA A 286 6.19 10.72 -27.19
C ALA A 286 7.60 11.03 -26.64
N ASN A 287 8.00 10.39 -25.52
CA ASN A 287 9.36 10.40 -24.96
C ASN A 287 9.69 9.05 -24.32
N PRO A 288 10.04 8.00 -25.10
CA PRO A 288 10.27 6.64 -24.58
C PRO A 288 11.37 6.55 -23.51
N GLY A 289 12.30 7.51 -23.49
CA GLY A 289 13.36 7.58 -22.47
C GLY A 289 12.94 8.07 -21.12
N ILE A 290 11.70 8.55 -20.95
CA ILE A 290 11.25 9.14 -19.66
C ILE A 290 11.08 8.07 -18.56
N GLY A 291 10.59 6.88 -18.89
CA GLY A 291 10.38 5.81 -17.94
C GLY A 291 11.65 5.44 -17.15
N PRO A 292 12.76 5.06 -17.80
CA PRO A 292 14.04 4.84 -17.12
C PRO A 292 14.53 6.02 -16.29
N ARG A 293 14.33 7.27 -16.74
CA ARG A 293 14.73 8.47 -15.99
C ARG A 293 13.88 8.68 -14.75
N VAL A 294 12.58 8.41 -14.82
CA VAL A 294 11.69 8.43 -13.66
C VAL A 294 12.15 7.39 -12.62
N MET A 295 12.46 6.17 -13.05
CA MET A 295 12.95 5.13 -12.14
C MET A 295 14.29 5.51 -11.51
N ALA A 296 15.21 6.12 -12.26
CA ALA A 296 16.48 6.63 -11.73
C ALA A 296 16.27 7.74 -10.70
N ALA A 297 15.33 8.67 -10.94
CA ALA A 297 15.00 9.75 -10.00
C ALA A 297 14.35 9.20 -8.72
N ILE A 298 13.47 8.20 -8.82
CA ILE A 298 12.87 7.50 -7.68
C ILE A 298 13.96 6.81 -6.86
N SER A 299 14.85 6.05 -7.49
CA SER A 299 15.95 5.37 -6.79
C SER A 299 16.90 6.36 -6.09
N ALA A 300 17.18 7.49 -6.71
CA ALA A 300 17.96 8.56 -6.08
C ALA A 300 17.23 9.16 -4.87
N ALA A 301 15.92 9.41 -5.00
CA ALA A 301 15.10 9.93 -3.90
C ALA A 301 15.01 8.95 -2.71
N GLU A 302 14.87 7.65 -2.99
CA GLU A 302 14.90 6.60 -1.97
C GLU A 302 16.27 6.51 -1.25
N LEU A 303 17.36 6.67 -2.00
CA LEU A 303 18.72 6.60 -1.47
C LEU A 303 19.03 7.75 -0.50
N VAL A 304 18.63 8.97 -0.86
CA VAL A 304 18.96 10.16 -0.05
C VAL A 304 17.93 10.47 1.03
N GLY A 305 16.66 10.08 0.83
CA GLY A 305 15.58 10.38 1.76
C GLY A 305 15.21 11.86 1.83
N LEU A 306 14.23 12.21 2.68
CA LEU A 306 13.88 13.61 2.97
C LEU A 306 14.90 14.23 3.94
N PRO A 307 15.23 15.52 3.78
CA PRO A 307 14.62 16.49 2.85
C PRO A 307 15.20 16.49 1.44
N GLU A 308 16.29 15.80 1.14
CA GLU A 308 17.01 15.85 -0.14
C GLU A 308 16.27 15.17 -1.30
N ALA A 309 15.39 14.22 -1.03
CA ALA A 309 14.56 13.54 -2.04
C ALA A 309 13.77 14.50 -2.95
N ARG A 310 13.47 15.73 -2.45
CA ARG A 310 12.80 16.77 -3.24
C ARG A 310 13.59 17.19 -4.49
N ILE A 311 14.93 17.04 -4.47
CA ILE A 311 15.80 17.50 -5.57
C ILE A 311 15.59 16.62 -6.82
N PRO A 312 15.84 15.30 -6.79
CA PRO A 312 15.60 14.45 -7.95
C PRO A 312 14.11 14.40 -8.34
N LEU A 313 13.17 14.47 -7.38
CA LEU A 313 11.75 14.49 -7.67
C LEU A 313 11.31 15.78 -8.37
N GLY A 314 11.81 16.93 -7.93
CA GLY A 314 11.54 18.23 -8.59
C GLY A 314 12.04 18.25 -10.03
N GLN A 315 13.29 17.79 -10.25
CA GLN A 315 13.88 17.73 -11.58
C GLN A 315 13.06 16.84 -12.53
N ILE A 316 12.72 15.63 -12.10
CA ILE A 316 11.99 14.71 -13.00
C ILE A 316 10.57 15.18 -13.29
N VAL A 317 9.87 15.81 -12.33
CA VAL A 317 8.53 16.36 -12.55
C VAL A 317 8.57 17.51 -13.56
N VAL A 318 9.58 18.39 -13.52
CA VAL A 318 9.78 19.43 -14.55
C VAL A 318 9.99 18.79 -15.92
N GLU A 319 10.87 17.79 -16.05
CA GLU A 319 11.10 17.09 -17.30
C GLU A 319 9.83 16.42 -17.84
N MET A 320 9.06 15.76 -16.96
CA MET A 320 7.79 15.13 -17.31
C MET A 320 6.74 16.14 -17.78
N ALA A 321 6.63 17.27 -17.11
CA ALA A 321 5.68 18.34 -17.48
C ALA A 321 6.05 18.95 -18.84
N LEU A 322 7.33 19.16 -19.11
CA LEU A 322 7.84 19.69 -20.40
C LEU A 322 7.86 18.67 -21.53
N SER A 323 7.77 17.36 -21.24
CA SER A 323 7.76 16.30 -22.27
C SER A 323 6.51 16.39 -23.12
N PRO A 324 6.58 16.07 -24.44
CA PRO A 324 5.39 15.85 -25.23
C PRO A 324 4.60 14.65 -24.68
N LYS A 325 3.29 14.59 -24.97
CA LYS A 325 2.37 13.61 -24.39
C LYS A 325 1.83 12.66 -25.45
N SER A 326 1.79 11.36 -25.12
CA SER A 326 1.11 10.35 -25.92
C SER A 326 0.65 9.19 -25.06
N ASN A 327 -0.61 8.88 -25.14
CA ASN A 327 -1.22 7.70 -24.54
C ASN A 327 -1.54 6.60 -25.56
N SER A 328 -0.90 6.65 -26.75
CA SER A 328 -1.18 5.75 -27.88
C SER A 328 -0.99 4.27 -27.52
N SER A 329 0.09 3.92 -26.81
CA SER A 329 0.40 2.55 -26.40
C SER A 329 -0.58 2.03 -25.33
N HIS A 330 -0.94 2.86 -24.36
CA HIS A 330 -1.92 2.52 -23.32
C HIS A 330 -3.29 2.24 -23.95
N LEU A 331 -3.81 3.15 -24.78
CA LEU A 331 -5.09 2.98 -25.48
C LEU A 331 -5.10 1.75 -26.37
N ALA A 332 -3.97 1.44 -27.03
CA ALA A 332 -3.85 0.26 -27.89
C ALA A 332 -4.01 -1.05 -27.09
N LEU A 333 -3.38 -1.13 -25.92
CA LEU A 333 -3.51 -2.30 -25.03
C LEU A 333 -4.92 -2.41 -24.47
N ASP A 334 -5.53 -1.30 -24.07
CA ASP A 334 -6.91 -1.29 -23.54
C ASP A 334 -7.91 -1.75 -24.61
N GLU A 335 -7.75 -1.33 -25.86
CA GLU A 335 -8.58 -1.80 -26.96
C GLU A 335 -8.43 -3.32 -27.17
N ALA A 336 -7.21 -3.85 -27.12
CA ALA A 336 -6.95 -5.28 -27.21
C ALA A 336 -7.59 -6.07 -26.03
N ILE A 337 -7.46 -5.57 -24.80
CA ILE A 337 -8.09 -6.16 -23.61
C ILE A 337 -9.61 -6.17 -23.75
N ASN A 338 -10.18 -5.08 -24.25
CA ASN A 338 -11.63 -4.98 -24.46
C ASN A 338 -12.14 -5.98 -25.50
N ASP A 339 -11.39 -6.22 -26.58
CA ASP A 339 -11.74 -7.25 -27.56
C ASP A 339 -11.73 -8.65 -26.94
N ILE A 340 -10.72 -8.98 -26.13
CA ILE A 340 -10.65 -10.26 -25.39
C ILE A 340 -11.83 -10.42 -24.45
N ARG A 341 -12.17 -9.39 -23.68
CA ARG A 341 -13.31 -9.40 -22.74
C ARG A 341 -14.66 -9.59 -23.45
N LYS A 342 -14.77 -9.17 -24.71
CA LYS A 342 -15.94 -9.40 -25.58
C LYS A 342 -15.96 -10.76 -26.25
N GLY A 343 -14.97 -11.62 -25.97
CA GLY A 343 -14.86 -12.95 -26.56
C GLY A 343 -14.09 -13.00 -27.89
N ASN A 344 -13.54 -11.88 -28.35
CA ASN A 344 -12.76 -11.81 -29.60
C ASN A 344 -11.30 -12.26 -29.37
N THR A 345 -11.10 -13.46 -28.87
CA THR A 345 -9.73 -13.97 -28.62
C THR A 345 -9.09 -14.61 -29.85
N GLY A 346 -9.84 -15.46 -30.56
CA GLY A 346 -9.34 -16.27 -31.66
C GLY A 346 -8.28 -17.30 -31.26
N ASN A 347 -7.97 -18.22 -32.17
CA ASN A 347 -6.91 -19.20 -31.99
C ASN A 347 -5.57 -18.64 -32.50
N VAL A 348 -4.48 -18.99 -31.81
CA VAL A 348 -3.13 -18.68 -32.30
C VAL A 348 -2.93 -19.30 -33.68
N PRO A 349 -2.45 -18.54 -34.71
CA PRO A 349 -2.16 -19.08 -36.02
C PRO A 349 -1.15 -20.24 -35.95
N ASP A 350 -1.35 -21.27 -36.83
CA ASP A 350 -0.56 -22.49 -36.78
C ASP A 350 0.93 -22.25 -37.05
N ASN A 351 1.24 -21.30 -37.93
CA ASN A 351 2.59 -20.96 -38.28
C ASN A 351 3.43 -20.36 -37.13
N ILE A 352 2.81 -19.79 -36.09
CA ILE A 352 3.51 -19.20 -34.94
C ILE A 352 3.28 -19.98 -33.63
N LYS A 353 2.70 -21.18 -33.70
CA LYS A 353 2.64 -22.07 -32.52
C LYS A 353 4.04 -22.57 -32.16
N THR A 354 4.22 -22.97 -30.91
CA THR A 354 5.49 -23.53 -30.42
C THR A 354 5.92 -24.68 -31.29
N SER A 355 7.17 -24.66 -31.75
CA SER A 355 7.77 -25.68 -32.61
C SER A 355 7.11 -25.86 -34.00
N SER A 356 6.42 -24.84 -34.52
CA SER A 356 5.86 -24.91 -35.87
C SER A 356 6.99 -24.93 -36.92
N PRO A 357 6.98 -25.88 -37.86
CA PRO A 357 7.95 -25.89 -38.96
C PRO A 357 7.69 -24.78 -39.99
N ASP A 358 6.50 -24.22 -40.01
CA ASP A 358 6.06 -23.18 -40.93
C ASP A 358 6.42 -21.75 -40.49
N TYR A 359 7.04 -21.59 -39.32
CA TYR A 359 7.47 -20.29 -38.85
C TYR A 359 8.65 -19.75 -39.65
N LEU A 360 8.43 -18.61 -40.27
CA LEU A 360 9.49 -17.89 -40.99
C LEU A 360 10.24 -16.99 -39.99
N TYR A 361 11.52 -17.33 -39.71
CA TYR A 361 12.31 -16.58 -38.75
C TYR A 361 12.84 -15.28 -39.40
N PRO A 362 12.40 -14.09 -38.93
CA PRO A 362 12.68 -12.82 -39.60
C PRO A 362 14.17 -12.53 -39.83
N HIS A 363 15.04 -12.90 -38.88
CA HIS A 363 16.49 -12.67 -39.02
C HIS A 363 17.18 -13.45 -40.11
N ASN A 364 16.48 -14.38 -40.77
CA ASN A 364 16.98 -15.07 -41.96
C ASN A 364 16.65 -14.33 -43.27
N TYR A 365 15.99 -13.18 -43.20
CA TYR A 365 15.53 -12.41 -44.34
C TYR A 365 16.11 -11.00 -44.34
N PRO A 366 16.17 -10.32 -45.50
CA PRO A 366 16.63 -8.94 -45.61
C PRO A 366 15.86 -8.04 -44.64
N ASN A 367 16.56 -7.06 -44.07
CA ASN A 367 16.00 -6.09 -43.08
C ASN A 367 15.37 -6.73 -41.86
N ASP A 368 15.74 -8.00 -41.52
CA ASP A 368 15.16 -8.75 -40.40
C ASP A 368 13.63 -8.81 -40.44
N TRP A 369 13.03 -8.84 -41.64
CA TRP A 369 11.62 -8.83 -41.85
C TRP A 369 11.14 -9.81 -42.92
N VAL A 370 10.00 -10.44 -42.69
CA VAL A 370 9.32 -11.32 -43.63
C VAL A 370 7.82 -11.23 -43.43
N LYS A 371 7.10 -11.22 -44.57
CA LYS A 371 5.64 -11.18 -44.56
C LYS A 371 5.05 -12.51 -44.12
N GLN A 372 4.47 -12.55 -42.94
CA GLN A 372 3.70 -13.68 -42.46
C GLN A 372 2.53 -13.19 -41.55
N ASN A 373 1.59 -14.07 -41.23
CA ASN A 373 0.45 -13.71 -40.40
C ASN A 373 0.73 -14.00 -38.94
N TYR A 374 0.52 -13.01 -38.09
CA TYR A 374 0.68 -13.10 -36.63
C TYR A 374 -0.64 -13.00 -35.88
N MET A 375 -1.72 -12.52 -36.55
CA MET A 375 -3.03 -12.33 -35.91
C MET A 375 -3.93 -13.56 -36.08
N PRO A 376 -4.78 -13.84 -35.05
CA PRO A 376 -5.88 -14.80 -35.20
C PRO A 376 -6.74 -14.48 -36.41
N LYS A 377 -7.30 -15.53 -37.08
CA LYS A 377 -8.08 -15.37 -38.32
C LYS A 377 -9.21 -14.35 -38.21
N ASN A 378 -9.90 -14.31 -37.08
CA ASN A 378 -11.00 -13.37 -36.80
C ASN A 378 -10.55 -11.93 -36.49
N LEU A 379 -9.24 -11.69 -36.35
CA LEU A 379 -8.65 -10.38 -36.04
C LEU A 379 -7.70 -9.88 -37.13
N ILE A 380 -7.64 -10.58 -38.27
CA ILE A 380 -6.81 -10.16 -39.43
C ILE A 380 -7.26 -8.76 -39.86
N GLY A 381 -6.29 -7.83 -39.99
CA GLY A 381 -6.55 -6.44 -40.36
C GLY A 381 -6.92 -5.51 -39.20
N LYS A 382 -7.13 -6.04 -37.98
CA LYS A 382 -7.33 -5.21 -36.79
C LYS A 382 -6.05 -4.42 -36.49
N LYS A 383 -6.23 -3.12 -36.21
CA LYS A 383 -5.14 -2.22 -35.77
C LYS A 383 -5.49 -1.68 -34.37
N TYR A 384 -4.68 -2.02 -33.39
CA TYR A 384 -4.77 -1.46 -32.03
C TYR A 384 -3.92 -0.20 -31.88
N TYR A 385 -2.64 -0.28 -32.27
CA TYR A 385 -1.73 0.85 -32.17
C TYR A 385 -1.94 1.85 -33.30
N ARG A 386 -2.15 3.11 -32.92
CA ARG A 386 -2.29 4.26 -33.82
C ARG A 386 -1.35 5.36 -33.34
N PRO A 387 -0.20 5.59 -34.04
CA PRO A 387 0.76 6.60 -33.63
C PRO A 387 0.13 7.99 -33.64
N LYS A 388 0.45 8.79 -32.62
CA LYS A 388 0.06 10.19 -32.57
C LYS A 388 0.98 11.07 -33.38
N ASN A 389 0.56 12.29 -33.65
CA ASN A 389 1.32 13.26 -34.41
C ASN A 389 2.36 13.97 -33.53
N ASN A 390 3.37 13.22 -33.04
CA ASN A 390 4.56 13.75 -32.40
C ASN A 390 5.81 13.23 -33.11
N LYS A 391 6.89 13.97 -32.96
CA LYS A 391 8.14 13.73 -33.74
C LYS A 391 8.67 12.30 -33.59
N ILE A 392 8.66 11.74 -32.39
CA ILE A 392 9.25 10.43 -32.09
C ILE A 392 8.38 9.30 -32.64
N GLU A 393 7.08 9.32 -32.35
CA GLU A 393 6.17 8.28 -32.87
C GLU A 393 6.12 8.29 -34.41
N GLN A 394 6.09 9.46 -35.04
CA GLN A 394 6.10 9.56 -36.49
C GLN A 394 7.42 9.04 -37.09
N SER A 395 8.56 9.34 -36.44
CA SER A 395 9.85 8.81 -36.87
C SER A 395 9.91 7.27 -36.77
N LEU A 396 9.45 6.71 -35.64
CA LEU A 396 9.42 5.24 -35.46
C LEU A 396 8.44 4.57 -36.42
N ASN A 397 7.27 5.18 -36.65
CA ASN A 397 6.30 4.63 -37.63
C ASN A 397 6.86 4.62 -39.05
N LYS A 398 7.55 5.70 -39.43
CA LYS A 398 8.20 5.78 -40.74
C LYS A 398 9.26 4.68 -40.92
N LEU A 399 10.15 4.52 -39.95
CA LEU A 399 11.15 3.44 -39.97
C LEU A 399 10.49 2.05 -40.05
N HIS A 400 9.41 1.83 -39.32
CA HIS A 400 8.66 0.57 -39.37
C HIS A 400 8.01 0.32 -40.74
N GLU A 401 7.49 1.37 -41.39
CA GLU A 401 6.94 1.27 -42.74
C GLU A 401 8.03 1.00 -43.80
N GLU A 402 9.18 1.67 -43.67
CA GLU A 402 10.35 1.42 -44.56
C GLU A 402 10.82 -0.03 -44.46
N MET A 403 10.93 -0.60 -43.25
CA MET A 403 11.28 -2.02 -43.08
C MET A 403 10.31 -2.99 -43.77
N ARG A 404 9.05 -2.61 -43.93
CA ARG A 404 8.00 -3.49 -44.49
C ARG A 404 7.75 -3.33 -45.99
N ASN A 405 8.26 -2.28 -46.59
CA ASN A 405 7.99 -1.93 -47.98
C ASN A 405 9.11 -2.40 -48.95
N GLU A 406 10.17 -2.99 -48.46
CA GLU A 406 11.20 -3.70 -49.22
C GLU A 406 11.04 -5.23 -49.08
#